data_383c79f48218eed4155fe67ba1d865ae
#
_entry.id   383c79f48218eed4155fe67ba1d865ae
#
_cell.length_a   1.000
_cell.length_b   1.000
_cell.length_c   1.000
_cell.angle_alpha   90.00
_cell.angle_beta   90.00
_cell.angle_gamma   90.00
#
_symmetry.space_group_name_H-M   'P 1'
#
loop_
_entity.id
_entity.type
_entity.pdbx_description
1 polymer ?
#
loop_
_entity_poly.entity_id
_entity_poly.type
_entity_poly.pdbx_seq_one_letter_code
_entity_poly.pdbx_strand_id
1 'polypeptide(L)'
;MGSQFAVSTALAGRDFATFPDYPAEIRAPTGTTFGVSAYQINLGGDPITTAGDAPDVLVAFNPAALKVSLPMLKPGSLIIVNNDSFTERNLTKAGYAEDPRGNNALDDFQLVLADISHLNLEAIKEFGLSKSEGGRCKNFWALGMLLWMFDRELTAIEAWITRHMGGQPTMRDANITALRAGHAFGETAELAASLPQLSVEKADLAPGEYRGITGAEALALGIAAAGELADRSVMFCSYPITPSSPLLHRLTRLQELGVGTYQAEDEIAAICAAIGASYGGMIGVTSSSGPGIALKTEAMGLAVIAELPLVIVNWQRGGPSTGLPTKTEQSDLYQAVYGRNGDTPIPVLAAASSEDCFEMAIEAVRIALRHMTPVILLADGYLSNAAEPWKIPDIDAHPKIESHDVPESTGDLTPQRLAYQRDPKSLGRPWITPATPGMVHRIGGLEKDVESGHISYDPDNHQRMTDLRQAKVEAVADFIPEQEMEHGDDHGDLVVVGWGSTYGPIYQAARITGTSFVHLRHINPLPKNLGELLGRFDKILVPEMNNGQLTTLLRDRLGISPVPFNKVAGQPFRISELVAEIEHVSAGGPQ
;
A
#
# COMPACT_ATOMS: atom_id res chain seq x y z
N MET A 1 16.38 -5.38 11.07
CA MET A 1 17.28 -6.08 10.14
C MET A 1 16.81 -5.94 8.69
N GLY A 2 15.68 -6.53 8.28
CA GLY A 2 15.23 -6.51 6.89
C GLY A 2 15.17 -5.12 6.25
N SER A 3 14.52 -4.15 6.87
CA SER A 3 14.46 -2.78 6.34
C SER A 3 15.84 -2.12 6.14
N GLN A 4 16.82 -2.41 7.00
CA GLN A 4 18.17 -1.89 6.85
C GLN A 4 18.96 -2.61 5.74
N PHE A 5 18.68 -3.89 5.54
CA PHE A 5 19.23 -4.62 4.40
C PHE A 5 18.66 -4.07 3.07
N ALA A 6 17.36 -3.76 3.01
CA ALA A 6 16.75 -3.12 1.84
C ALA A 6 17.40 -1.74 1.54
N VAL A 7 17.66 -0.91 2.59
CA VAL A 7 18.38 0.35 2.43
C VAL A 7 19.79 0.13 1.86
N SER A 8 20.54 -0.87 2.38
CA SER A 8 21.87 -1.18 1.84
C SER A 8 21.83 -1.66 0.39
N THR A 9 20.76 -2.37 0.00
CA THR A 9 20.51 -2.83 -1.36
C THR A 9 20.28 -1.67 -2.32
N ALA A 10 19.44 -0.70 -1.92
CA ALA A 10 19.23 0.53 -2.67
C ALA A 10 20.52 1.32 -2.88
N LEU A 11 21.30 1.53 -1.80
CA LEU A 11 22.58 2.25 -1.85
C LEU A 11 23.63 1.56 -2.72
N ALA A 12 23.54 0.24 -2.88
CA ALA A 12 24.38 -0.52 -3.80
C ALA A 12 23.91 -0.50 -5.26
N GLY A 13 22.84 0.26 -5.57
CA GLY A 13 22.30 0.42 -6.92
C GLY A 13 21.62 -0.85 -7.44
N ARG A 14 20.91 -1.57 -6.58
CA ARG A 14 20.09 -2.74 -6.94
C ARG A 14 18.61 -2.39 -6.83
N ASP A 15 17.80 -2.96 -7.70
CA ASP A 15 16.35 -2.92 -7.55
C ASP A 15 15.89 -3.90 -6.48
N PHE A 16 14.79 -3.61 -5.80
CA PHE A 16 14.24 -4.48 -4.78
C PHE A 16 12.76 -4.23 -4.53
N ALA A 17 12.06 -5.29 -4.07
CA ALA A 17 10.75 -5.17 -3.46
C ALA A 17 10.71 -5.96 -2.15
N THR A 18 9.92 -5.50 -1.19
CA THR A 18 9.85 -6.13 0.13
C THR A 18 8.43 -6.57 0.48
N PHE A 19 8.34 -7.59 1.32
CA PHE A 19 7.11 -8.03 1.95
C PHE A 19 7.34 -8.27 3.44
N PRO A 20 7.06 -7.28 4.30
CA PRO A 20 7.01 -7.50 5.74
C PRO A 20 5.70 -8.18 6.11
N ASP A 21 5.79 -9.37 6.67
CA ASP A 21 4.65 -10.13 7.18
C ASP A 21 4.65 -10.10 8.71
N TYR A 22 3.64 -9.46 9.28
CA TYR A 22 3.49 -9.31 10.73
C TYR A 22 2.33 -10.15 11.24
N PRO A 23 2.47 -10.79 12.43
CA PRO A 23 1.35 -11.45 13.08
C PRO A 23 0.33 -10.42 13.58
N ALA A 24 -0.95 -10.80 13.59
CA ALA A 24 -2.01 -9.97 14.15
C ALA A 24 -1.81 -9.68 15.64
N GLU A 25 -1.23 -10.65 16.37
CA GLU A 25 -0.90 -10.53 17.79
C GLU A 25 0.52 -11.00 18.06
N ILE A 26 1.30 -10.18 18.79
CA ILE A 26 2.67 -10.52 19.22
C ILE A 26 2.65 -11.65 20.26
N ARG A 27 1.58 -11.77 21.05
CA ARG A 27 1.37 -12.81 22.06
C ARG A 27 0.13 -13.62 21.69
N ALA A 28 0.35 -14.73 20.99
CA ALA A 28 -0.72 -15.67 20.69
C ALA A 28 -1.32 -16.26 21.99
N PRO A 29 -2.65 -16.33 22.12
CA PRO A 29 -3.31 -17.02 23.21
C PRO A 29 -2.87 -18.49 23.32
N THR A 30 -2.99 -19.07 24.51
CA THR A 30 -2.67 -20.49 24.74
C THR A 30 -3.48 -21.38 23.79
N GLY A 31 -2.80 -22.27 23.07
CA GLY A 31 -3.44 -23.19 22.11
C GLY A 31 -3.53 -22.68 20.67
N THR A 32 -3.07 -21.44 20.40
CA THR A 32 -2.98 -20.90 19.02
C THR A 32 -1.57 -21.06 18.45
N THR A 33 -1.46 -21.12 17.13
CA THR A 33 -0.17 -21.14 16.43
C THR A 33 0.55 -19.81 16.67
N PHE A 34 1.88 -19.87 16.87
CA PHE A 34 2.69 -18.66 17.07
C PHE A 34 2.61 -17.72 15.86
N GLY A 35 2.39 -16.45 16.14
CA GLY A 35 2.64 -15.39 15.18
C GLY A 35 4.15 -15.22 14.96
N VAL A 36 4.61 -15.47 13.75
CA VAL A 36 6.00 -15.25 13.32
C VAL A 36 6.05 -13.97 12.51
N SER A 37 6.94 -13.03 12.87
CA SER A 37 7.26 -11.91 12.02
C SER A 37 8.28 -12.35 10.97
N ALA A 38 7.98 -12.08 9.70
CA ALA A 38 8.88 -12.32 8.59
C ALA A 38 9.14 -11.02 7.81
N TYR A 39 10.23 -10.99 7.08
CA TYR A 39 10.57 -9.90 6.18
C TYR A 39 11.24 -10.50 4.94
N GLN A 40 10.50 -10.57 3.85
CA GLN A 40 11.00 -11.06 2.58
C GLN A 40 11.50 -9.89 1.73
N ILE A 41 12.62 -10.10 1.03
CA ILE A 41 13.21 -9.13 0.11
C ILE A 41 13.53 -9.88 -1.17
N ASN A 42 13.03 -9.40 -2.28
CA ASN A 42 13.50 -9.74 -3.61
C ASN A 42 14.43 -8.64 -4.09
N LEU A 43 15.55 -8.99 -4.69
CA LEU A 43 16.55 -8.03 -5.17
C LEU A 43 17.22 -8.53 -6.44
N GLY A 44 17.51 -7.63 -7.38
CA GLY A 44 18.07 -8.00 -8.67
C GLY A 44 18.55 -6.82 -9.50
N GLY A 45 19.01 -7.14 -10.71
CA GLY A 45 19.33 -6.18 -11.77
C GLY A 45 18.15 -5.86 -12.68
N ASP A 46 17.22 -6.81 -12.85
CA ASP A 46 15.97 -6.62 -13.58
C ASP A 46 14.95 -5.86 -12.76
N PRO A 47 13.92 -5.23 -13.36
CA PRO A 47 12.84 -4.60 -12.64
C PRO A 47 12.17 -5.57 -11.66
N ILE A 48 12.18 -5.21 -10.38
CA ILE A 48 11.62 -6.00 -9.28
C ILE A 48 10.30 -5.38 -8.84
N THR A 49 9.17 -5.98 -9.18
CA THR A 49 7.83 -5.47 -8.85
C THR A 49 7.11 -6.25 -7.75
N THR A 50 7.74 -7.30 -7.21
CA THR A 50 7.17 -8.17 -6.17
C THR A 50 8.27 -8.78 -5.31
N ALA A 51 7.92 -9.16 -4.08
CA ALA A 51 8.85 -9.81 -3.16
C ALA A 51 9.28 -11.24 -3.58
N GLY A 52 8.79 -11.72 -4.73
CA GLY A 52 9.11 -13.06 -5.27
C GLY A 52 8.36 -14.20 -4.60
N ASP A 53 8.38 -15.37 -5.22
CA ASP A 53 7.60 -16.55 -4.78
C ASP A 53 8.28 -17.35 -3.68
N ALA A 54 9.55 -17.67 -3.87
CA ALA A 54 10.31 -18.55 -2.99
C ALA A 54 11.70 -17.96 -2.71
N PRO A 55 12.06 -17.79 -1.43
CA PRO A 55 13.38 -17.26 -1.06
C PRO A 55 14.51 -18.27 -1.34
N ASP A 56 15.64 -17.77 -1.84
CA ASP A 56 16.87 -18.56 -2.00
C ASP A 56 17.65 -18.66 -0.68
N VAL A 57 17.46 -17.73 0.24
CA VAL A 57 18.11 -17.66 1.56
C VAL A 57 17.07 -17.42 2.64
N LEU A 58 17.03 -18.28 3.65
CA LEU A 58 16.23 -18.12 4.87
C LEU A 58 17.14 -17.91 6.08
N VAL A 59 16.91 -16.86 6.85
CA VAL A 59 17.52 -16.68 8.18
C VAL A 59 16.46 -16.90 9.27
N ALA A 60 16.51 -18.05 9.93
CA ALA A 60 15.56 -18.44 10.97
C ALA A 60 16.13 -18.20 12.37
N PHE A 61 15.59 -17.22 13.10
CA PHE A 61 16.02 -16.89 14.45
C PHE A 61 15.53 -17.85 15.53
N ASN A 62 14.58 -18.73 15.22
CA ASN A 62 14.01 -19.69 16.16
C ASN A 62 13.28 -20.81 15.41
N PRO A 63 12.94 -21.94 16.08
CA PRO A 63 12.25 -23.07 15.46
C PRO A 63 10.89 -22.72 14.83
N ALA A 64 10.13 -21.80 15.43
CA ALA A 64 8.83 -21.41 14.86
C ALA A 64 8.97 -20.67 13.53
N ALA A 65 9.98 -19.80 13.40
CA ALA A 65 10.30 -19.13 12.14
C ALA A 65 10.69 -20.13 11.05
N LEU A 66 11.53 -21.12 11.38
CA LEU A 66 11.87 -22.19 10.44
C LEU A 66 10.62 -22.96 9.99
N LYS A 67 9.78 -23.39 10.93
CA LYS A 67 8.58 -24.20 10.63
C LYS A 67 7.60 -23.49 9.69
N VAL A 68 7.37 -22.19 9.91
CA VAL A 68 6.43 -21.40 9.10
C VAL A 68 7.00 -21.12 7.71
N SER A 69 8.33 -20.88 7.61
CA SER A 69 8.95 -20.49 6.34
C SER A 69 9.42 -21.65 5.47
N LEU A 70 9.65 -22.81 6.05
CA LEU A 70 10.17 -24.00 5.33
C LEU A 70 9.34 -24.40 4.10
N PRO A 71 7.98 -24.38 4.14
CA PRO A 71 7.16 -24.71 2.97
C PRO A 71 7.28 -23.73 1.79
N MET A 72 7.90 -22.57 2.00
CA MET A 72 8.09 -21.54 0.96
C MET A 72 9.40 -21.73 0.18
N LEU A 73 10.32 -22.55 0.70
CA LEU A 73 11.65 -22.73 0.12
C LEU A 73 11.66 -23.75 -1.01
N LYS A 74 12.58 -23.57 -1.94
CA LYS A 74 12.89 -24.57 -2.98
C LYS A 74 14.01 -25.49 -2.51
N PRO A 75 14.05 -26.74 -2.96
CA PRO A 75 15.22 -27.60 -2.78
C PRO A 75 16.51 -26.88 -3.22
N GLY A 76 17.56 -26.99 -2.43
CA GLY A 76 18.83 -26.28 -2.66
C GLY A 76 18.94 -24.89 -2.04
N SER A 77 17.84 -24.32 -1.51
CA SER A 77 17.89 -23.03 -0.79
C SER A 77 18.80 -23.09 0.44
N LEU A 78 19.43 -21.97 0.77
CA LEU A 78 20.28 -21.83 1.95
C LEU A 78 19.44 -21.51 3.19
N ILE A 79 19.58 -22.30 4.24
CA ILE A 79 18.95 -22.07 5.54
C ILE A 79 20.02 -21.75 6.58
N ILE A 80 19.97 -20.55 7.14
CA ILE A 80 20.81 -20.11 8.25
C ILE A 80 19.95 -20.12 9.51
N VAL A 81 20.29 -20.92 10.50
CA VAL A 81 19.56 -20.98 11.77
C VAL A 81 20.38 -20.40 12.91
N ASN A 82 19.72 -19.66 13.79
CA ASN A 82 20.27 -19.28 15.08
C ASN A 82 20.26 -20.51 16.02
N ASN A 83 21.33 -21.28 15.97
CA ASN A 83 21.45 -22.59 16.59
C ASN A 83 21.15 -22.56 18.11
N ASP A 84 21.60 -21.53 18.83
CA ASP A 84 21.31 -21.32 20.26
C ASP A 84 19.82 -21.32 20.64
N SER A 85 18.96 -20.98 19.70
CA SER A 85 17.52 -20.86 19.94
C SER A 85 16.78 -22.17 19.75
N PHE A 86 17.42 -23.22 19.24
CA PHE A 86 16.82 -24.55 19.01
C PHE A 86 16.91 -25.44 20.23
N THR A 87 16.46 -24.92 21.37
CA THR A 87 16.37 -25.70 22.64
C THR A 87 15.13 -26.59 22.64
N GLU A 88 15.14 -27.69 23.41
CA GLU A 88 13.99 -28.57 23.58
C GLU A 88 12.68 -27.82 23.88
N ARG A 89 12.75 -26.84 24.78
CA ARG A 89 11.61 -25.95 25.12
C ARG A 89 11.07 -25.20 23.91
N ASN A 90 11.93 -24.65 23.06
CA ASN A 90 11.52 -23.87 21.91
C ASN A 90 11.03 -24.74 20.75
N LEU A 91 11.61 -25.92 20.58
CA LEU A 91 11.16 -26.95 19.64
C LEU A 91 9.75 -27.42 20.00
N THR A 92 9.51 -27.80 21.26
CA THR A 92 8.19 -28.18 21.77
C THR A 92 7.16 -27.05 21.57
N LYS A 93 7.52 -25.83 21.89
CA LYS A 93 6.63 -24.65 21.64
C LYS A 93 6.29 -24.46 20.17
N ALA A 94 7.23 -24.71 19.27
CA ALA A 94 6.99 -24.64 17.83
C ALA A 94 6.24 -25.88 17.29
N GLY A 95 5.95 -26.86 18.15
CA GLY A 95 5.22 -28.08 17.78
C GLY A 95 6.06 -29.05 16.95
N TYR A 96 7.37 -29.08 17.14
CA TYR A 96 8.23 -30.11 16.61
C TYR A 96 8.23 -31.33 17.58
N ALA A 97 8.06 -32.52 17.01
CA ALA A 97 8.21 -33.78 17.76
C ALA A 97 9.68 -34.13 17.95
N GLU A 98 10.50 -33.82 16.95
CA GLU A 98 11.93 -34.05 16.91
C GLU A 98 12.65 -32.84 16.36
N ASP A 99 13.94 -32.68 16.65
CA ASP A 99 14.75 -31.60 16.13
C ASP A 99 14.94 -31.74 14.61
N PRO A 100 14.46 -30.81 13.80
CA PRO A 100 14.56 -30.89 12.35
C PRO A 100 16.00 -30.85 11.82
N ARG A 101 16.97 -30.41 12.64
CA ARG A 101 18.41 -30.39 12.29
C ARG A 101 19.07 -31.77 12.30
N GLY A 102 18.43 -32.77 12.87
CA GLY A 102 18.98 -34.10 13.03
C GLY A 102 18.12 -35.25 12.50
N ASN A 103 16.99 -35.00 11.85
CA ASN A 103 16.03 -36.01 11.40
C ASN A 103 15.77 -36.01 9.88
N ASN A 104 16.71 -35.60 9.07
CA ASN A 104 16.67 -35.53 7.60
C ASN A 104 15.61 -34.57 7.02
N ALA A 105 14.89 -33.81 7.85
CA ALA A 105 13.87 -32.86 7.36
C ALA A 105 14.45 -31.67 6.56
N LEU A 106 15.75 -31.47 6.66
CA LEU A 106 16.46 -30.36 6.00
C LEU A 106 17.50 -30.84 4.98
N ASP A 107 17.52 -32.13 4.61
CA ASP A 107 18.54 -32.73 3.72
C ASP A 107 18.49 -32.16 2.29
N ASP A 108 17.32 -31.65 1.86
CA ASP A 108 17.16 -30.99 0.55
C ASP A 108 17.70 -29.55 0.52
N PHE A 109 18.21 -29.04 1.64
CA PHE A 109 18.64 -27.66 1.80
C PHE A 109 20.11 -27.53 2.18
N GLN A 110 20.72 -26.40 1.89
CA GLN A 110 22.05 -26.07 2.43
C GLN A 110 21.86 -25.48 3.83
N LEU A 111 22.27 -26.22 4.87
CA LEU A 111 22.07 -25.84 6.27
C LEU A 111 23.33 -25.21 6.87
N VAL A 112 23.22 -24.02 7.41
CA VAL A 112 24.25 -23.32 8.20
C VAL A 112 23.78 -23.15 9.63
N LEU A 113 24.52 -23.72 10.56
CA LEU A 113 24.30 -23.59 12.00
C LEU A 113 25.20 -22.49 12.56
N ALA A 114 24.61 -21.37 12.98
CA ALA A 114 25.33 -20.26 13.59
C ALA A 114 24.81 -19.98 15.01
N ASP A 115 25.70 -19.91 15.99
CA ASP A 115 25.37 -19.59 17.38
C ASP A 115 25.21 -18.06 17.55
N ILE A 116 24.26 -17.49 16.77
CA ILE A 116 24.10 -16.02 16.61
C ILE A 116 23.92 -15.31 17.94
N SER A 117 23.15 -15.87 18.86
CA SER A 117 22.89 -15.24 20.16
C SER A 117 24.13 -15.23 21.04
N HIS A 118 24.89 -16.34 21.07
CA HIS A 118 26.12 -16.46 21.84
C HIS A 118 27.20 -15.54 21.28
N LEU A 119 27.48 -15.64 19.99
CA LEU A 119 28.50 -14.83 19.31
C LEU A 119 28.23 -13.32 19.42
N ASN A 120 26.96 -12.92 19.29
CA ASN A 120 26.57 -11.53 19.53
C ASN A 120 26.88 -11.07 20.96
N LEU A 121 26.50 -11.85 21.99
CA LEU A 121 26.73 -11.48 23.39
C LEU A 121 28.23 -11.42 23.74
N GLU A 122 29.03 -12.32 23.22
CA GLU A 122 30.50 -12.28 23.41
C GLU A 122 31.11 -11.05 22.73
N ALA A 123 30.69 -10.69 21.52
CA ALA A 123 31.19 -9.53 20.81
C ALA A 123 30.92 -8.19 21.54
N ILE A 124 29.79 -8.09 22.25
CA ILE A 124 29.37 -6.84 22.92
C ILE A 124 29.59 -6.87 24.45
N LYS A 125 30.32 -7.86 24.96
CA LYS A 125 30.51 -8.09 26.40
C LYS A 125 31.09 -6.91 27.17
N GLU A 126 31.99 -6.17 26.54
CA GLU A 126 32.63 -4.99 27.11
C GLU A 126 31.67 -3.86 27.47
N PHE A 127 30.49 -3.79 26.85
CA PHE A 127 29.51 -2.73 27.12
C PHE A 127 28.68 -2.97 28.38
N GLY A 128 28.82 -4.11 29.06
CA GLY A 128 28.15 -4.40 30.34
C GLY A 128 26.61 -4.40 30.26
N LEU A 129 26.03 -4.63 29.07
CA LEU A 129 24.57 -4.69 28.86
C LEU A 129 23.95 -5.91 29.54
N SER A 130 22.72 -5.75 30.03
CA SER A 130 21.94 -6.91 30.51
C SER A 130 21.70 -7.92 29.37
N LYS A 131 21.47 -9.19 29.70
CA LYS A 131 21.17 -10.24 28.72
C LYS A 131 19.99 -9.89 27.82
N SER A 132 19.00 -9.15 28.34
CA SER A 132 17.83 -8.69 27.57
C SER A 132 18.19 -7.58 26.59
N GLU A 133 18.98 -6.61 27.00
CA GLU A 133 19.45 -5.50 26.14
C GLU A 133 20.42 -5.98 25.07
N GLY A 134 21.46 -6.72 25.46
CA GLY A 134 22.42 -7.32 24.53
C GLY A 134 21.77 -8.26 23.53
N GLY A 135 20.74 -9.00 23.94
CA GLY A 135 19.98 -9.88 23.06
C GLY A 135 19.25 -9.16 21.91
N ARG A 136 19.01 -7.84 22.02
CA ARG A 136 18.43 -7.02 20.94
C ARG A 136 19.44 -6.73 19.83
N CYS A 137 20.75 -6.68 20.15
CA CYS A 137 21.80 -6.40 19.18
C CYS A 137 22.02 -7.52 18.17
N LYS A 138 21.53 -8.75 18.44
CA LYS A 138 21.68 -9.92 17.54
C LYS A 138 21.13 -9.68 16.12
N ASN A 139 20.14 -8.78 15.97
CA ASN A 139 19.63 -8.42 14.66
C ASN A 139 20.66 -7.68 13.80
N PHE A 140 21.52 -6.86 14.43
CA PHE A 140 22.62 -6.20 13.73
C PHE A 140 23.78 -7.15 13.47
N TRP A 141 24.03 -8.09 14.37
CA TRP A 141 25.00 -9.16 14.12
C TRP A 141 24.62 -9.97 12.86
N ALA A 142 23.36 -10.46 12.79
CA ALA A 142 22.87 -11.17 11.62
C ALA A 142 22.85 -10.30 10.36
N LEU A 143 22.54 -9.00 10.50
CA LEU A 143 22.62 -8.05 9.39
C LEU A 143 24.06 -7.93 8.87
N GLY A 144 25.05 -7.83 9.75
CA GLY A 144 26.47 -7.79 9.37
C GLY A 144 26.88 -9.01 8.55
N MET A 145 26.49 -10.21 8.98
CA MET A 145 26.74 -11.46 8.25
C MET A 145 26.10 -11.42 6.84
N LEU A 146 24.85 -10.97 6.74
CA LEU A 146 24.17 -10.83 5.44
C LEU A 146 24.83 -9.78 4.54
N LEU A 147 25.29 -8.65 5.11
CA LEU A 147 25.99 -7.63 4.34
C LEU A 147 27.30 -8.20 3.73
N TRP A 148 28.01 -9.00 4.47
CA TRP A 148 29.17 -9.74 3.94
C TRP A 148 28.77 -10.71 2.82
N MET A 149 27.73 -11.52 3.03
CA MET A 149 27.25 -12.51 2.03
C MET A 149 26.89 -11.85 0.70
N PHE A 150 26.31 -10.67 0.73
CA PHE A 150 25.86 -9.94 -0.46
C PHE A 150 26.81 -8.84 -0.92
N ASP A 151 28.05 -8.85 -0.43
CA ASP A 151 29.09 -7.87 -0.76
C ASP A 151 28.60 -6.41 -0.58
N ARG A 152 28.18 -6.09 0.66
CA ARG A 152 27.66 -4.77 1.02
C ARG A 152 28.52 -4.08 2.07
N GLU A 153 28.74 -2.78 1.89
CA GLU A 153 29.47 -1.97 2.85
C GLU A 153 28.67 -1.72 4.13
N LEU A 154 29.40 -1.63 5.27
CA LEU A 154 28.80 -1.36 6.59
C LEU A 154 28.53 0.14 6.82
N THR A 155 29.24 1.04 6.13
CA THR A 155 29.32 2.48 6.41
C THR A 155 27.96 3.16 6.53
N ALA A 156 27.03 2.86 5.62
CA ALA A 156 25.69 3.45 5.61
C ALA A 156 24.85 3.01 6.82
N ILE A 157 24.98 1.75 7.22
CA ILE A 157 24.25 1.20 8.37
C ILE A 157 24.82 1.73 9.68
N GLU A 158 26.13 1.85 9.79
CA GLU A 158 26.80 2.48 10.95
C GLU A 158 26.37 3.95 11.12
N ALA A 159 26.30 4.70 10.02
CA ALA A 159 25.80 6.08 10.02
C ALA A 159 24.33 6.15 10.45
N TRP A 160 23.51 5.19 10.00
CA TRP A 160 22.11 5.09 10.41
C TRP A 160 21.97 4.80 11.91
N ILE A 161 22.71 3.81 12.44
CA ILE A 161 22.74 3.48 13.87
C ILE A 161 23.14 4.72 14.69
N THR A 162 24.20 5.42 14.26
CA THR A 162 24.71 6.61 14.94
C THR A 162 23.66 7.71 15.03
N ARG A 163 22.92 7.96 13.98
CA ARG A 163 21.84 8.98 13.96
C ARG A 163 20.63 8.59 14.82
N HIS A 164 20.19 7.33 14.74
CA HIS A 164 18.97 6.88 15.40
C HIS A 164 19.15 6.56 16.88
N MET A 165 20.36 6.21 17.29
CA MET A 165 20.68 5.85 18.68
C MET A 165 21.62 6.86 19.37
N GLY A 166 21.71 8.07 18.84
CA GLY A 166 22.59 9.12 19.38
C GLY A 166 22.35 9.46 20.86
N GLY A 167 21.11 9.33 21.34
CA GLY A 167 20.73 9.51 22.74
C GLY A 167 21.08 8.32 23.67
N GLN A 168 21.57 7.21 23.14
CA GLN A 168 21.91 5.99 23.87
C GLN A 168 23.29 5.46 23.44
N PRO A 169 24.40 6.14 23.84
CA PRO A 169 25.73 5.86 23.29
C PRO A 169 26.19 4.42 23.49
N THR A 170 25.97 3.82 24.67
CA THR A 170 26.34 2.42 24.95
C THR A 170 25.61 1.46 24.01
N MET A 171 24.32 1.64 23.78
CA MET A 171 23.53 0.79 22.89
C MET A 171 23.91 1.02 21.42
N ARG A 172 24.19 2.26 21.02
CA ARG A 172 24.72 2.60 19.69
C ARG A 172 26.01 1.83 19.41
N ASP A 173 26.99 1.94 20.30
CA ASP A 173 28.32 1.36 20.11
C ASP A 173 28.25 -0.18 20.16
N ALA A 174 27.43 -0.76 21.04
CA ALA A 174 27.16 -2.19 21.07
C ALA A 174 26.52 -2.71 19.75
N ASN A 175 25.58 -1.96 19.15
CA ASN A 175 24.98 -2.37 17.87
C ASN A 175 25.98 -2.26 16.70
N ILE A 176 26.85 -1.25 16.68
CA ILE A 176 27.92 -1.13 15.68
C ILE A 176 28.92 -2.29 15.83
N THR A 177 29.31 -2.61 17.07
CA THR A 177 30.20 -3.74 17.34
C THR A 177 29.57 -5.07 16.94
N ALA A 178 28.28 -5.29 17.25
CA ALA A 178 27.56 -6.47 16.80
C ALA A 178 27.53 -6.58 15.27
N LEU A 179 27.26 -5.49 14.55
CA LEU A 179 27.23 -5.43 13.09
C LEU A 179 28.60 -5.85 12.50
N ARG A 180 29.70 -5.26 13.02
CA ARG A 180 31.06 -5.57 12.58
C ARG A 180 31.45 -7.02 12.89
N ALA A 181 31.06 -7.53 14.05
CA ALA A 181 31.32 -8.92 14.43
C ALA A 181 30.61 -9.91 13.52
N GLY A 182 29.35 -9.62 13.13
CA GLY A 182 28.63 -10.46 12.17
C GLY A 182 29.26 -10.45 10.77
N HIS A 183 29.75 -9.30 10.31
CA HIS A 183 30.47 -9.19 9.04
C HIS A 183 31.79 -9.98 9.08
N ALA A 184 32.60 -9.81 10.12
CA ALA A 184 33.85 -10.52 10.29
C ALA A 184 33.65 -12.06 10.42
N PHE A 185 32.52 -12.49 10.98
CA PHE A 185 32.17 -13.91 11.01
C PHE A 185 32.03 -14.49 9.60
N GLY A 186 31.48 -13.74 8.64
CA GLY A 186 31.43 -14.14 7.23
C GLY A 186 32.82 -14.27 6.59
N GLU A 187 33.80 -13.46 7.02
CA GLU A 187 35.16 -13.45 6.48
C GLU A 187 36.03 -14.62 7.00
N THR A 188 35.60 -15.35 8.05
CA THR A 188 36.42 -16.43 8.62
C THR A 188 36.55 -17.62 7.68
N ALA A 189 37.76 -18.14 7.54
CA ALA A 189 38.09 -19.18 6.54
C ALA A 189 37.25 -20.48 6.67
N GLU A 190 36.81 -20.82 7.87
CA GLU A 190 35.99 -22.02 8.13
C GLU A 190 34.56 -21.86 7.59
N LEU A 191 34.04 -20.61 7.52
CA LEU A 191 32.70 -20.32 7.05
C LEU A 191 32.65 -19.99 5.56
N ALA A 192 33.71 -19.45 4.98
CA ALA A 192 33.80 -19.18 3.56
C ALA A 192 33.57 -20.44 2.70
N ALA A 193 33.78 -21.66 3.27
CA ALA A 193 33.46 -22.90 2.60
C ALA A 193 31.97 -23.31 2.71
N SER A 194 31.22 -22.76 3.67
CA SER A 194 29.81 -23.11 3.93
C SER A 194 28.82 -21.95 3.65
N LEU A 195 29.31 -20.71 3.65
CA LEU A 195 28.52 -19.52 3.30
C LEU A 195 28.96 -18.98 1.94
N PRO A 196 28.10 -19.01 0.91
CA PRO A 196 28.44 -18.44 -0.39
C PRO A 196 28.41 -16.91 -0.33
N GLN A 197 29.34 -16.26 -1.04
CA GLN A 197 29.15 -14.88 -1.46
C GLN A 197 28.17 -14.86 -2.65
N LEU A 198 27.12 -14.05 -2.51
CA LEU A 198 26.09 -13.92 -3.52
C LEU A 198 26.29 -12.59 -4.26
N SER A 199 26.57 -12.68 -5.54
CA SER A 199 26.66 -11.52 -6.43
C SER A 199 25.27 -11.22 -6.99
N VAL A 200 24.86 -9.98 -6.88
CA VAL A 200 23.60 -9.47 -7.48
C VAL A 200 23.94 -8.34 -8.43
N GLU A 201 23.45 -8.41 -9.63
CA GLU A 201 23.69 -7.41 -10.67
C GLU A 201 23.12 -6.03 -10.28
N LYS A 202 23.72 -4.97 -10.81
CA LYS A 202 23.18 -3.61 -10.65
C LYS A 202 21.94 -3.46 -11.53
N ALA A 203 20.96 -2.73 -11.02
CA ALA A 203 19.78 -2.40 -11.79
C ALA A 203 20.06 -1.28 -12.80
N ASP A 204 19.43 -1.36 -13.96
CA ASP A 204 19.43 -0.30 -14.97
C ASP A 204 18.32 0.71 -14.64
N LEU A 205 18.54 1.50 -13.60
CA LEU A 205 17.59 2.53 -13.18
C LEU A 205 17.81 3.84 -13.96
N ALA A 206 16.70 4.49 -14.32
CA ALA A 206 16.76 5.79 -14.98
C ALA A 206 17.55 6.81 -14.12
N PRO A 207 18.36 7.69 -14.71
CA PRO A 207 19.12 8.69 -13.96
C PRO A 207 18.22 9.54 -13.05
N GLY A 208 18.64 9.76 -11.81
CA GLY A 208 17.89 10.55 -10.83
C GLY A 208 18.33 10.29 -9.40
N GLU A 209 17.64 10.94 -8.46
CA GLU A 209 17.79 10.71 -7.03
C GLU A 209 16.72 9.70 -6.57
N TYR A 210 17.14 8.67 -5.85
CA TYR A 210 16.27 7.60 -5.39
C TYR A 210 16.29 7.46 -3.88
N ARG A 211 15.16 6.99 -3.34
CA ARG A 211 15.07 6.50 -1.97
C ARG A 211 14.21 5.23 -1.92
N GLY A 212 14.45 4.39 -0.91
CA GLY A 212 13.48 3.34 -0.59
C GLY A 212 12.27 3.95 0.08
N ILE A 213 11.06 3.65 -0.40
CA ILE A 213 9.81 4.21 0.10
C ILE A 213 8.78 3.13 0.35
N THR A 214 7.97 3.29 1.42
CA THR A 214 6.76 2.47 1.63
C THR A 214 5.53 3.19 1.10
N GLY A 215 4.47 2.45 0.74
CA GLY A 215 3.25 3.08 0.24
C GLY A 215 2.62 4.07 1.23
N ALA A 216 2.68 3.78 2.54
CA ALA A 216 2.22 4.74 3.56
C ALA A 216 3.05 6.03 3.58
N GLU A 217 4.36 5.97 3.31
CA GLU A 217 5.22 7.14 3.23
C GLU A 217 5.01 7.90 1.92
N ALA A 218 4.91 7.19 0.79
CA ALA A 218 4.62 7.76 -0.53
C ALA A 218 3.27 8.50 -0.52
N LEU A 219 2.24 7.87 0.01
CA LEU A 219 0.92 8.48 0.14
C LEU A 219 0.94 9.74 1.04
N ALA A 220 1.70 9.71 2.14
CA ALA A 220 1.85 10.88 3.00
C ALA A 220 2.51 12.07 2.27
N LEU A 221 3.57 11.79 1.49
CA LEU A 221 4.24 12.80 0.67
C LEU A 221 3.33 13.30 -0.47
N GLY A 222 2.58 12.40 -1.12
CA GLY A 222 1.62 12.76 -2.16
C GLY A 222 0.49 13.65 -1.64
N ILE A 223 -0.02 13.40 -0.44
CA ILE A 223 -1.02 14.27 0.23
C ILE A 223 -0.43 15.66 0.49
N ALA A 224 0.81 15.75 1.00
CA ALA A 224 1.46 17.03 1.24
C ALA A 224 1.72 17.78 -0.08
N ALA A 225 2.23 17.08 -1.10
CA ALA A 225 2.44 17.61 -2.45
C ALA A 225 1.13 18.12 -3.08
N ALA A 226 0.04 17.39 -2.92
CA ALA A 226 -1.27 17.83 -3.41
C ALA A 226 -1.74 19.13 -2.73
N GLY A 227 -1.45 19.31 -1.45
CA GLY A 227 -1.69 20.56 -0.72
C GLY A 227 -0.93 21.74 -1.33
N GLU A 228 0.36 21.55 -1.62
CA GLU A 228 1.23 22.53 -2.27
C GLU A 228 0.76 22.85 -3.71
N LEU A 229 0.41 21.82 -4.49
CA LEU A 229 -0.09 21.99 -5.85
C LEU A 229 -1.43 22.71 -5.91
N ALA A 230 -2.26 22.56 -4.87
CA ALA A 230 -3.57 23.21 -4.76
C ALA A 230 -3.53 24.57 -4.06
N ASP A 231 -2.39 24.99 -3.52
CA ASP A 231 -2.24 26.16 -2.63
C ASP A 231 -3.27 26.13 -1.48
N ARG A 232 -3.37 24.97 -0.83
CA ARG A 232 -4.33 24.70 0.27
C ARG A 232 -3.69 23.90 1.40
N SER A 233 -4.00 24.28 2.63
CA SER A 233 -3.65 23.46 3.79
C SER A 233 -4.43 22.14 3.77
N VAL A 234 -3.78 21.09 4.24
CA VAL A 234 -4.38 19.77 4.41
C VAL A 234 -4.72 19.53 5.88
N MET A 235 -5.87 18.94 6.16
CA MET A 235 -6.22 18.43 7.50
C MET A 235 -6.48 16.92 7.42
N PHE A 236 -5.56 16.16 7.96
CA PHE A 236 -5.69 14.71 8.08
C PHE A 236 -6.32 14.33 9.43
N CYS A 237 -7.50 13.76 9.38
CA CYS A 237 -8.26 13.32 10.56
C CYS A 237 -8.38 11.80 10.56
N SER A 238 -7.78 11.14 11.55
CA SER A 238 -7.76 9.68 11.62
C SER A 238 -7.70 9.19 13.07
N TYR A 239 -7.67 7.90 13.26
CA TYR A 239 -7.54 7.21 14.53
C TYR A 239 -6.65 5.96 14.36
N PRO A 240 -6.10 5.39 15.46
CA PRO A 240 -5.22 4.22 15.35
C PRO A 240 -5.98 2.97 14.88
N ILE A 241 -5.62 2.45 13.71
CA ILE A 241 -6.13 1.19 13.16
C ILE A 241 -5.09 0.55 12.23
N THR A 242 -4.93 -0.77 12.30
CA THR A 242 -4.07 -1.54 11.41
C THR A 242 -4.79 -1.81 10.08
N PRO A 243 -4.15 -1.60 8.89
CA PRO A 243 -2.77 -1.15 8.66
C PRO A 243 -2.63 0.36 8.37
N SER A 244 -3.60 1.20 8.76
CA SER A 244 -3.66 2.63 8.43
C SER A 244 -2.73 3.51 9.31
N SER A 245 -2.37 3.07 10.51
CA SER A 245 -1.58 3.86 11.47
C SER A 245 -0.23 4.38 10.96
N PRO A 246 0.52 3.68 10.09
CA PRO A 246 1.75 4.22 9.51
C PRO A 246 1.55 5.56 8.79
N LEU A 247 0.44 5.74 8.06
CA LEU A 247 0.10 7.01 7.40
C LEU A 247 -0.04 8.15 8.41
N LEU A 248 -0.76 7.93 9.52
CA LEU A 248 -0.91 8.93 10.57
C LEU A 248 0.46 9.34 11.14
N HIS A 249 1.33 8.36 11.44
CA HIS A 249 2.67 8.62 11.98
C HIS A 249 3.57 9.38 10.99
N ARG A 250 3.39 9.21 9.68
CA ARG A 250 4.16 9.94 8.66
C ARG A 250 3.66 11.38 8.54
N LEU A 251 2.34 11.59 8.43
CA LEU A 251 1.75 12.91 8.26
C LEU A 251 1.98 13.83 9.47
N THR A 252 2.03 13.30 10.70
CA THR A 252 2.39 14.11 11.88
C THR A 252 3.78 14.76 11.81
N ARG A 253 4.65 14.31 10.92
CA ARG A 253 6.00 14.87 10.71
C ARG A 253 6.06 15.89 9.58
N LEU A 254 4.96 16.12 8.87
CA LEU A 254 4.89 17.00 7.70
C LEU A 254 4.17 18.33 7.99
N GLN A 255 4.15 18.76 9.25
CA GLN A 255 3.47 20.00 9.66
C GLN A 255 4.06 21.23 8.96
N GLU A 256 5.36 21.26 8.73
CA GLU A 256 6.06 22.35 8.03
C GLU A 256 5.66 22.45 6.55
N LEU A 257 5.07 21.38 6.00
CA LEU A 257 4.54 21.32 4.64
C LEU A 257 3.02 21.60 4.58
N GLY A 258 2.46 22.29 5.58
CA GLY A 258 1.05 22.68 5.59
C GLY A 258 0.07 21.55 5.92
N VAL A 259 0.53 20.42 6.49
CA VAL A 259 -0.31 19.29 6.88
C VAL A 259 -0.64 19.34 8.36
N GLY A 260 -1.89 19.69 8.70
CA GLY A 260 -2.45 19.51 10.04
C GLY A 260 -2.88 18.05 10.26
N THR A 261 -2.74 17.57 11.49
CA THR A 261 -3.20 16.22 11.86
C THR A 261 -4.07 16.25 13.10
N TYR A 262 -5.18 15.51 13.08
CA TYR A 262 -6.10 15.35 14.20
C TYR A 262 -6.34 13.86 14.46
N GLN A 263 -5.99 13.40 15.65
CA GLN A 263 -6.31 12.05 16.10
C GLN A 263 -7.66 12.07 16.82
N ALA A 264 -8.65 11.45 16.20
CA ALA A 264 -10.00 11.30 16.74
C ALA A 264 -10.10 10.09 17.69
N GLU A 265 -11.21 9.98 18.40
CA GLU A 265 -11.55 8.85 19.25
C GLU A 265 -11.82 7.58 18.42
N ASP A 266 -12.57 7.73 17.32
CA ASP A 266 -13.01 6.66 16.44
C ASP A 266 -13.12 7.11 14.98
N GLU A 267 -13.53 6.17 14.10
CA GLU A 267 -13.70 6.40 12.67
C GLU A 267 -14.76 7.43 12.32
N ILE A 268 -15.85 7.49 13.08
CA ILE A 268 -16.98 8.40 12.81
C ILE A 268 -16.54 9.84 13.13
N ALA A 269 -15.94 10.05 14.30
CA ALA A 269 -15.38 11.34 14.69
C ALA A 269 -14.30 11.81 13.70
N ALA A 270 -13.45 10.87 13.22
CA ALA A 270 -12.40 11.19 12.26
C ALA A 270 -12.95 11.72 10.93
N ILE A 271 -13.92 11.03 10.32
CA ILE A 271 -14.47 11.50 9.04
C ILE A 271 -15.28 12.78 9.20
N CYS A 272 -16.05 12.93 10.29
CA CYS A 272 -16.80 14.17 10.56
C CYS A 272 -15.86 15.37 10.74
N ALA A 273 -14.71 15.18 11.41
CA ALA A 273 -13.69 16.22 11.53
C ALA A 273 -13.07 16.59 10.17
N ALA A 274 -12.81 15.60 9.30
CA ALA A 274 -12.30 15.85 7.94
C ALA A 274 -13.33 16.60 7.06
N ILE A 275 -14.63 16.27 7.18
CA ILE A 275 -15.71 17.00 6.52
C ILE A 275 -15.77 18.44 7.03
N GLY A 276 -15.63 18.66 8.34
CA GLY A 276 -15.57 19.99 8.95
C GLY A 276 -14.37 20.80 8.45
N ALA A 277 -13.20 20.18 8.30
CA ALA A 277 -12.02 20.80 7.72
C ALA A 277 -12.25 21.21 6.25
N SER A 278 -12.86 20.32 5.45
CA SER A 278 -13.23 20.62 4.08
C SER A 278 -14.24 21.75 3.98
N TYR A 279 -15.24 21.79 4.85
CA TYR A 279 -16.17 22.91 4.95
C TYR A 279 -15.44 24.22 5.29
N GLY A 280 -14.40 24.14 6.12
CA GLY A 280 -13.54 25.28 6.51
C GLY A 280 -12.55 25.74 5.43
N GLY A 281 -12.47 25.09 4.27
CA GLY A 281 -11.58 25.47 3.15
C GLY A 281 -10.22 24.78 3.15
N MET A 282 -10.04 23.73 3.95
CA MET A 282 -8.86 22.85 3.94
C MET A 282 -9.14 21.60 3.12
N ILE A 283 -8.12 20.98 2.57
CA ILE A 283 -8.28 19.65 1.99
C ILE A 283 -8.47 18.64 3.12
N GLY A 284 -9.72 18.15 3.30
CA GLY A 284 -10.05 17.13 4.28
C GLY A 284 -9.58 15.75 3.81
N VAL A 285 -8.81 15.07 4.65
CA VAL A 285 -8.34 13.70 4.37
C VAL A 285 -8.60 12.82 5.59
N THR A 286 -9.13 11.63 5.37
CA THR A 286 -9.31 10.61 6.43
C THR A 286 -8.81 9.26 5.94
N SER A 287 -8.41 8.39 6.86
CA SER A 287 -8.05 7.03 6.49
C SER A 287 -8.60 6.00 7.48
N SER A 288 -8.77 4.77 6.98
CA SER A 288 -9.23 3.64 7.80
C SER A 288 -8.92 2.31 7.09
N SER A 289 -9.56 1.26 7.52
CA SER A 289 -9.59 -0.08 6.92
C SER A 289 -11.02 -0.60 6.93
N GLY A 290 -11.32 -1.67 6.21
CA GLY A 290 -12.66 -2.22 5.95
C GLY A 290 -13.75 -1.97 7.00
N PRO A 291 -13.60 -2.44 8.26
CA PRO A 291 -14.64 -2.23 9.28
C PRO A 291 -14.88 -0.75 9.62
N GLY A 292 -13.82 0.06 9.68
CA GLY A 292 -13.97 1.49 9.94
C GLY A 292 -14.53 2.24 8.73
N ILE A 293 -14.22 1.81 7.50
CA ILE A 293 -14.85 2.34 6.29
C ILE A 293 -16.37 2.07 6.31
N ALA A 294 -16.80 0.88 6.74
CA ALA A 294 -18.22 0.56 6.89
C ALA A 294 -18.94 1.53 7.84
N LEU A 295 -18.32 1.89 8.95
CA LEU A 295 -18.89 2.85 9.92
C LEU A 295 -18.86 4.31 9.43
N LYS A 296 -18.05 4.64 8.42
CA LYS A 296 -17.98 5.98 7.81
C LYS A 296 -19.03 6.23 6.72
N THR A 297 -19.78 5.22 6.29
CA THR A 297 -20.61 5.29 5.07
C THR A 297 -21.68 6.37 5.12
N GLU A 298 -22.32 6.61 6.27
CA GLU A 298 -23.30 7.69 6.41
C GLU A 298 -22.65 9.06 6.23
N ALA A 299 -21.51 9.31 6.88
CA ALA A 299 -20.79 10.56 6.76
C ALA A 299 -20.25 10.81 5.33
N MET A 300 -19.92 9.73 4.58
CA MET A 300 -19.62 9.84 3.13
C MET A 300 -20.83 10.38 2.37
N GLY A 301 -22.04 9.88 2.68
CA GLY A 301 -23.29 10.40 2.12
C GLY A 301 -23.50 11.88 2.43
N LEU A 302 -23.19 12.30 3.66
CA LEU A 302 -23.22 13.72 4.04
C LEU A 302 -22.25 14.56 3.18
N ALA A 303 -21.02 14.09 2.95
CA ALA A 303 -20.06 14.79 2.12
C ALA A 303 -20.52 14.93 0.65
N VAL A 304 -21.14 13.87 0.11
CA VAL A 304 -21.73 13.89 -1.25
C VAL A 304 -22.88 14.89 -1.36
N ILE A 305 -23.85 14.84 -0.44
CA ILE A 305 -25.01 15.74 -0.52
C ILE A 305 -24.66 17.20 -0.20
N ALA A 306 -23.61 17.43 0.61
CA ALA A 306 -23.06 18.76 0.88
C ALA A 306 -22.11 19.25 -0.23
N GLU A 307 -21.75 18.37 -1.16
CA GLU A 307 -20.79 18.65 -2.25
C GLU A 307 -19.48 19.24 -1.72
N LEU A 308 -18.83 18.51 -0.82
CA LEU A 308 -17.54 18.88 -0.20
C LEU A 308 -16.42 17.96 -0.70
N PRO A 309 -15.25 18.50 -1.05
CA PRO A 309 -14.09 17.70 -1.44
C PRO A 309 -13.54 16.96 -0.22
N LEU A 310 -13.31 15.67 -0.34
CA LEU A 310 -12.79 14.83 0.74
C LEU A 310 -12.00 13.66 0.15
N VAL A 311 -10.85 13.34 0.70
CA VAL A 311 -10.11 12.11 0.33
C VAL A 311 -10.26 11.08 1.45
N ILE A 312 -10.67 9.87 1.07
CA ILE A 312 -10.90 8.76 1.99
C ILE A 312 -9.98 7.62 1.58
N VAL A 313 -8.92 7.40 2.34
CA VAL A 313 -7.97 6.31 2.09
C VAL A 313 -8.45 5.04 2.78
N ASN A 314 -8.67 3.98 2.02
CA ASN A 314 -8.99 2.66 2.54
C ASN A 314 -7.79 1.71 2.37
N TRP A 315 -7.15 1.40 3.49
CA TRP A 315 -6.13 0.35 3.58
C TRP A 315 -6.83 -1.00 3.79
N GLN A 316 -7.13 -1.69 2.69
CA GLN A 316 -7.84 -2.96 2.72
C GLN A 316 -7.08 -4.04 3.48
N ARG A 317 -7.79 -4.89 4.19
CA ARG A 317 -7.26 -6.03 4.93
C ARG A 317 -8.24 -7.19 4.90
N GLY A 318 -7.76 -8.39 5.25
CA GLY A 318 -8.61 -9.57 5.34
C GLY A 318 -9.81 -9.37 6.26
N GLY A 319 -11.02 -9.54 5.73
CA GLY A 319 -12.31 -9.46 6.42
C GLY A 319 -12.91 -10.84 6.68
N PRO A 320 -14.20 -10.91 7.09
CA PRO A 320 -15.07 -9.82 7.51
C PRO A 320 -14.80 -9.33 8.95
N SER A 321 -15.36 -8.17 9.34
CA SER A 321 -15.20 -7.52 10.65
C SER A 321 -13.72 -7.25 10.96
N THR A 322 -13.23 -7.57 12.16
CA THR A 322 -11.80 -7.45 12.51
C THR A 322 -10.93 -8.34 11.63
N GLY A 323 -11.40 -9.53 11.28
CA GLY A 323 -10.81 -10.46 10.33
C GLY A 323 -9.34 -10.75 10.59
N LEU A 324 -8.52 -10.47 9.59
CA LEU A 324 -7.06 -10.64 9.59
C LEU A 324 -6.37 -9.27 9.47
N PRO A 325 -6.18 -8.51 10.58
CA PRO A 325 -5.79 -7.09 10.52
C PRO A 325 -4.47 -6.80 9.82
N THR A 326 -3.55 -7.76 9.79
CA THR A 326 -2.22 -7.62 9.20
C THR A 326 -2.07 -8.31 7.84
N LYS A 327 -3.15 -8.91 7.34
CA LYS A 327 -3.16 -9.64 6.07
C LYS A 327 -3.83 -8.82 4.97
N THR A 328 -3.29 -8.90 3.76
CA THR A 328 -3.75 -8.12 2.62
C THR A 328 -4.88 -8.82 1.88
N GLU A 329 -5.87 -8.06 1.46
CA GLU A 329 -6.96 -8.46 0.54
C GLU A 329 -7.42 -7.24 -0.26
N GLN A 330 -8.27 -7.47 -1.28
CA GLN A 330 -8.92 -6.44 -2.11
C GLN A 330 -10.45 -6.52 -1.98
N SER A 331 -10.95 -6.84 -0.77
CA SER A 331 -12.35 -7.26 -0.56
C SER A 331 -13.34 -6.10 -0.39
N ASP A 332 -12.89 -4.84 -0.44
CA ASP A 332 -13.71 -3.67 -0.13
C ASP A 332 -14.21 -2.90 -1.38
N LEU A 333 -14.02 -3.44 -2.59
CA LEU A 333 -14.40 -2.75 -3.82
C LEU A 333 -15.91 -2.54 -3.92
N TYR A 334 -16.72 -3.55 -3.60
CA TYR A 334 -18.18 -3.38 -3.57
C TYR A 334 -18.61 -2.34 -2.55
N GLN A 335 -17.98 -2.32 -1.37
CA GLN A 335 -18.25 -1.30 -0.35
C GLN A 335 -17.88 0.10 -0.87
N ALA A 336 -16.75 0.23 -1.56
CA ALA A 336 -16.29 1.51 -2.11
C ALA A 336 -17.21 2.02 -3.23
N VAL A 337 -17.73 1.16 -4.08
CA VAL A 337 -18.58 1.55 -5.20
C VAL A 337 -20.05 1.67 -4.79
N TYR A 338 -20.59 0.70 -4.02
CA TYR A 338 -22.03 0.57 -3.76
C TYR A 338 -22.44 0.64 -2.28
N GLY A 339 -21.50 0.60 -1.33
CA GLY A 339 -21.78 0.34 0.09
C GLY A 339 -22.27 1.55 0.90
N ARG A 340 -23.20 2.35 0.39
CA ARG A 340 -23.81 3.50 1.10
C ARG A 340 -25.33 3.46 1.00
N ASN A 341 -26.00 4.24 1.87
CA ASN A 341 -27.44 4.43 1.76
C ASN A 341 -27.77 5.44 0.65
N GLY A 342 -28.88 5.22 -0.03
CA GLY A 342 -29.32 6.01 -1.18
C GLY A 342 -28.40 5.85 -2.40
N ASP A 343 -28.76 6.51 -3.50
CA ASP A 343 -27.92 6.57 -4.70
C ASP A 343 -26.83 7.62 -4.49
N THR A 344 -25.69 7.16 -3.96
CA THR A 344 -24.57 8.00 -3.49
C THR A 344 -23.28 7.60 -4.20
N PRO A 345 -23.12 7.95 -5.49
CA PRO A 345 -21.94 7.61 -6.25
C PRO A 345 -20.73 8.41 -5.77
N ILE A 346 -19.57 7.75 -5.73
CA ILE A 346 -18.27 8.34 -5.34
C ILE A 346 -17.21 7.83 -6.32
N PRO A 347 -16.28 8.69 -6.79
CA PRO A 347 -15.11 8.24 -7.53
C PRO A 347 -14.23 7.30 -6.68
N VAL A 348 -13.76 6.22 -7.30
CA VAL A 348 -12.92 5.20 -6.66
C VAL A 348 -11.64 5.01 -7.46
N LEU A 349 -10.51 5.18 -6.80
CA LEU A 349 -9.16 4.96 -7.32
C LEU A 349 -8.51 3.79 -6.58
N ALA A 350 -7.49 3.20 -7.19
CA ALA A 350 -6.67 2.15 -6.57
C ALA A 350 -5.19 2.34 -6.90
N ALA A 351 -4.33 2.37 -5.89
CA ALA A 351 -2.88 2.43 -6.07
C ALA A 351 -2.31 1.07 -6.47
N ALA A 352 -1.40 1.05 -7.44
CA ALA A 352 -0.80 -0.14 -8.01
C ALA A 352 0.42 -0.66 -7.24
N SER A 353 1.25 0.26 -6.74
CA SER A 353 2.51 -0.04 -6.05
C SER A 353 2.74 0.94 -4.89
N SER A 354 3.85 0.77 -4.16
CA SER A 354 4.20 1.68 -3.08
C SER A 354 4.52 3.08 -3.61
N GLU A 355 5.25 3.19 -4.71
CA GLU A 355 5.56 4.49 -5.35
C GLU A 355 4.30 5.14 -5.95
N ASP A 356 3.43 4.35 -6.58
CA ASP A 356 2.19 4.81 -7.20
C ASP A 356 1.21 5.43 -6.17
N CYS A 357 1.35 5.09 -4.88
CA CYS A 357 0.60 5.74 -3.80
C CYS A 357 0.83 7.27 -3.75
N PHE A 358 2.00 7.76 -4.18
CA PHE A 358 2.28 9.19 -4.27
C PHE A 358 1.41 9.87 -5.34
N GLU A 359 1.42 9.34 -6.55
CA GLU A 359 0.66 9.87 -7.69
C GLU A 359 -0.86 9.76 -7.46
N MET A 360 -1.31 8.62 -6.92
CA MET A 360 -2.73 8.40 -6.64
C MET A 360 -3.26 9.29 -5.51
N ALA A 361 -2.42 9.73 -4.57
CA ALA A 361 -2.81 10.72 -3.58
C ALA A 361 -3.05 12.10 -4.21
N ILE A 362 -2.17 12.53 -5.12
CA ILE A 362 -2.33 13.79 -5.88
C ILE A 362 -3.58 13.71 -6.75
N GLU A 363 -3.78 12.60 -7.44
CA GLU A 363 -4.94 12.37 -8.31
C GLU A 363 -6.26 12.38 -7.52
N ALA A 364 -6.31 11.76 -6.34
CA ALA A 364 -7.49 11.77 -5.49
C ALA A 364 -7.88 13.20 -5.06
N VAL A 365 -6.90 14.02 -4.70
CA VAL A 365 -7.13 15.43 -4.36
C VAL A 365 -7.58 16.23 -5.59
N ARG A 366 -6.94 16.00 -6.74
CA ARG A 366 -7.31 16.68 -8.00
C ARG A 366 -8.76 16.43 -8.38
N ILE A 367 -9.20 15.16 -8.31
CA ILE A 367 -10.59 14.80 -8.60
C ILE A 367 -11.54 15.39 -7.55
N ALA A 368 -11.20 15.28 -6.25
CA ALA A 368 -12.04 15.79 -5.19
C ALA A 368 -12.30 17.29 -5.31
N LEU A 369 -11.27 18.09 -5.60
CA LEU A 369 -11.37 19.54 -5.75
C LEU A 369 -12.10 19.93 -7.04
N ARG A 370 -11.77 19.29 -8.17
CA ARG A 370 -12.38 19.59 -9.47
C ARG A 370 -13.88 19.31 -9.50
N HIS A 371 -14.31 18.22 -8.88
CA HIS A 371 -15.71 17.79 -8.91
C HIS A 371 -16.48 18.15 -7.64
N MET A 372 -15.83 18.72 -6.62
CA MET A 372 -16.43 19.02 -5.32
C MET A 372 -17.20 17.82 -4.76
N THR A 373 -16.49 16.71 -4.59
CA THR A 373 -17.06 15.42 -4.15
C THR A 373 -16.02 14.63 -3.34
N PRO A 374 -16.43 13.77 -2.42
CA PRO A 374 -15.49 12.83 -1.82
C PRO A 374 -14.94 11.85 -2.87
N VAL A 375 -13.70 11.37 -2.64
CA VAL A 375 -13.01 10.36 -3.45
C VAL A 375 -12.50 9.27 -2.53
N ILE A 376 -12.70 7.99 -2.90
CA ILE A 376 -12.12 6.85 -2.19
C ILE A 376 -10.85 6.41 -2.93
N LEU A 377 -9.74 6.35 -2.20
CA LEU A 377 -8.48 5.78 -2.66
C LEU A 377 -8.27 4.42 -1.97
N LEU A 378 -8.34 3.35 -2.75
CA LEU A 378 -8.08 1.98 -2.31
C LEU A 378 -6.59 1.69 -2.35
N ALA A 379 -6.08 1.21 -1.25
CA ALA A 379 -4.78 0.57 -1.11
C ALA A 379 -4.97 -0.66 -0.22
N ASP A 380 -3.89 -1.33 0.20
CA ASP A 380 -4.02 -2.48 1.08
C ASP A 380 -2.84 -2.63 2.06
N GLY A 381 -2.91 -3.65 2.92
CA GLY A 381 -1.91 -3.90 3.93
C GLY A 381 -0.52 -4.23 3.37
N TYR A 382 -0.44 -4.79 2.15
CA TYR A 382 0.83 -5.02 1.45
C TYR A 382 1.48 -3.68 1.09
N LEU A 383 0.79 -2.84 0.33
CA LEU A 383 1.30 -1.53 -0.09
C LEU A 383 1.65 -0.63 1.08
N SER A 384 0.88 -0.67 2.17
CA SER A 384 1.16 0.16 3.36
C SER A 384 2.58 -0.04 3.90
N ASN A 385 3.11 -1.27 3.84
CA ASN A 385 4.34 -1.68 4.51
C ASN A 385 5.45 -2.14 3.55
N ALA A 386 5.12 -2.55 2.33
CA ALA A 386 6.07 -2.92 1.31
C ALA A 386 6.92 -1.71 0.90
N ALA A 387 8.20 -1.93 0.66
CA ALA A 387 9.12 -0.89 0.22
C ALA A 387 9.76 -1.28 -1.11
N GLU A 388 9.98 -0.26 -1.94
CA GLU A 388 10.62 -0.34 -3.25
C GLU A 388 11.49 0.90 -3.49
N PRO A 389 12.42 0.92 -4.46
CA PRO A 389 13.11 2.13 -4.89
C PRO A 389 12.12 3.09 -5.54
N TRP A 390 12.17 4.33 -5.13
CA TRP A 390 11.35 5.40 -5.67
C TRP A 390 12.23 6.53 -6.15
N LYS A 391 12.08 6.90 -7.42
CA LYS A 391 12.71 8.07 -7.98
C LYS A 391 11.97 9.30 -7.48
N ILE A 392 12.67 10.19 -6.77
CA ILE A 392 12.08 11.41 -6.22
C ILE A 392 11.61 12.29 -7.40
N PRO A 393 10.28 12.58 -7.50
CA PRO A 393 9.77 13.38 -8.59
C PRO A 393 10.13 14.87 -8.41
N ASP A 394 10.15 15.59 -9.51
CA ASP A 394 10.18 17.04 -9.52
C ASP A 394 8.74 17.56 -9.36
N ILE A 395 8.40 18.08 -8.18
CA ILE A 395 7.05 18.54 -7.90
C ILE A 395 6.65 19.76 -8.74
N ASP A 396 7.61 20.59 -9.16
CA ASP A 396 7.35 21.74 -10.02
C ASP A 396 6.95 21.33 -11.45
N ALA A 397 7.25 20.09 -11.85
CA ALA A 397 6.79 19.52 -13.11
C ALA A 397 5.33 19.05 -13.09
N HIS A 398 4.73 18.89 -11.90
CA HIS A 398 3.32 18.53 -11.78
C HIS A 398 2.41 19.72 -12.05
N PRO A 399 1.29 19.52 -12.77
CA PRO A 399 0.33 20.58 -13.00
C PRO A 399 -0.31 21.04 -11.68
N LYS A 400 -0.51 22.35 -11.53
CA LYS A 400 -1.25 22.88 -10.38
C LYS A 400 -2.67 22.29 -10.34
N ILE A 401 -3.18 22.12 -9.14
CA ILE A 401 -4.53 21.62 -8.90
C ILE A 401 -5.46 22.82 -8.75
N GLU A 402 -6.38 22.94 -9.68
CA GLU A 402 -7.38 24.02 -9.66
C GLU A 402 -8.50 23.71 -8.67
N SER A 403 -8.92 24.69 -7.89
CA SER A 403 -10.12 24.66 -7.06
C SER A 403 -11.21 25.54 -7.66
N HIS A 404 -12.48 25.25 -7.38
CA HIS A 404 -13.61 26.10 -7.78
C HIS A 404 -13.76 27.27 -6.82
N ASP A 405 -12.90 28.25 -6.93
CA ASP A 405 -12.98 29.45 -6.10
C ASP A 405 -14.24 30.28 -6.41
N VAL A 406 -14.61 31.14 -5.46
CA VAL A 406 -15.76 32.02 -5.62
C VAL A 406 -15.50 32.96 -6.79
N PRO A 407 -16.40 33.06 -7.78
CA PRO A 407 -16.24 33.99 -8.88
C PRO A 407 -16.11 35.46 -8.39
N GLU A 408 -15.20 36.22 -8.98
CA GLU A 408 -14.97 37.64 -8.63
C GLU A 408 -16.22 38.50 -8.82
N SER A 409 -17.12 38.11 -9.73
CA SER A 409 -18.38 38.81 -10.00
C SER A 409 -19.56 37.88 -9.86
N THR A 410 -20.54 38.28 -9.07
CA THR A 410 -21.79 37.55 -8.87
C THR A 410 -22.81 37.78 -10.00
N GLY A 411 -22.62 38.78 -10.87
CA GLY A 411 -23.61 39.20 -11.84
C GLY A 411 -24.95 39.49 -11.15
N ASP A 412 -26.05 39.04 -11.75
CA ASP A 412 -27.42 39.21 -11.21
C ASP A 412 -27.83 38.06 -10.26
N LEU A 413 -26.92 37.13 -9.92
CA LEU A 413 -27.23 36.00 -9.09
C LEU A 413 -27.24 36.37 -7.60
N THR A 414 -28.19 35.79 -6.86
CA THR A 414 -28.15 35.87 -5.40
C THR A 414 -27.02 34.98 -4.86
N PRO A 415 -26.43 35.26 -3.68
CA PRO A 415 -25.40 34.43 -3.07
C PRO A 415 -25.76 32.94 -2.99
N GLN A 416 -27.03 32.66 -2.67
CA GLN A 416 -27.53 31.29 -2.59
C GLN A 416 -27.49 30.57 -3.95
N ARG A 417 -27.91 31.23 -5.03
CA ARG A 417 -27.86 30.67 -6.40
C ARG A 417 -26.43 30.54 -6.90
N LEU A 418 -25.57 31.50 -6.63
CA LEU A 418 -24.16 31.43 -7.01
C LEU A 418 -23.47 30.26 -6.35
N ALA A 419 -23.77 29.97 -5.08
CA ALA A 419 -23.21 28.83 -4.36
C ALA A 419 -23.52 27.46 -4.99
N TYR A 420 -24.56 27.38 -5.81
CA TYR A 420 -24.99 26.16 -6.51
C TYR A 420 -24.89 26.26 -8.03
N GLN A 421 -24.24 27.32 -8.55
CA GLN A 421 -23.88 27.42 -9.96
C GLN A 421 -22.69 26.52 -10.27
N ARG A 422 -22.99 25.33 -10.72
CA ARG A 422 -21.98 24.32 -11.02
C ARG A 422 -21.27 24.59 -12.33
N ASP A 423 -20.00 24.25 -12.39
CA ASP A 423 -19.25 24.26 -13.66
C ASP A 423 -19.90 23.26 -14.64
N PRO A 424 -20.11 23.63 -15.91
CA PRO A 424 -20.86 22.81 -16.87
C PRO A 424 -20.13 21.52 -17.29
N LYS A 425 -18.81 21.42 -17.06
CA LYS A 425 -18.01 20.25 -17.44
C LYS A 425 -17.76 19.32 -16.25
N SER A 426 -17.26 19.85 -15.17
CA SER A 426 -16.91 19.08 -13.97
C SER A 426 -18.10 18.84 -13.04
N LEU A 427 -19.16 19.62 -13.18
CA LEU A 427 -20.32 19.71 -12.27
C LEU A 427 -19.94 20.04 -10.82
N GLY A 428 -18.72 20.54 -10.60
CA GLY A 428 -18.27 21.09 -9.32
C GLY A 428 -18.94 22.43 -9.03
N ARG A 429 -19.35 22.66 -7.80
CA ARG A 429 -19.86 23.96 -7.34
C ARG A 429 -18.74 24.83 -6.81
N PRO A 430 -18.92 26.16 -6.69
CA PRO A 430 -17.95 27.02 -6.02
C PRO A 430 -17.69 26.57 -4.58
N TRP A 431 -16.42 26.54 -4.19
CA TRP A 431 -15.99 26.20 -2.83
C TRP A 431 -16.01 27.44 -1.95
N ILE A 432 -17.17 27.72 -1.38
CA ILE A 432 -17.40 28.87 -0.54
C ILE A 432 -17.19 28.49 0.91
N THR A 433 -16.19 29.10 1.54
CA THR A 433 -15.85 28.88 2.94
C THR A 433 -16.70 29.73 3.88
N PRO A 434 -16.86 29.35 5.16
CA PRO A 434 -17.51 30.18 6.18
C PRO A 434 -16.89 31.58 6.26
N ALA A 435 -17.74 32.58 6.51
CA ALA A 435 -17.37 33.98 6.61
C ALA A 435 -16.92 34.65 5.30
N THR A 436 -17.07 34.02 4.13
CA THR A 436 -16.89 34.69 2.84
C THR A 436 -17.90 35.85 2.73
N PRO A 437 -17.44 37.12 2.58
CA PRO A 437 -18.33 38.27 2.61
C PRO A 437 -19.41 38.21 1.52
N GLY A 438 -20.66 38.44 1.91
CA GLY A 438 -21.80 38.47 0.98
C GLY A 438 -22.23 37.08 0.46
N MET A 439 -21.60 35.99 0.87
CA MET A 439 -21.84 34.64 0.32
C MET A 439 -22.59 33.70 1.28
N VAL A 440 -23.53 34.26 2.04
CA VAL A 440 -24.38 33.44 2.93
C VAL A 440 -25.24 32.49 2.11
N HIS A 441 -25.09 31.22 2.34
CA HIS A 441 -25.84 30.15 1.67
C HIS A 441 -26.11 28.98 2.59
N ARG A 442 -27.06 28.13 2.22
CA ARG A 442 -27.40 26.93 2.97
C ARG A 442 -26.53 25.76 2.51
N ILE A 443 -26.01 25.02 3.47
CA ILE A 443 -25.32 23.74 3.27
C ILE A 443 -25.79 22.74 4.33
N GLY A 444 -25.86 21.46 4.00
CA GLY A 444 -26.26 20.40 4.96
C GLY A 444 -26.79 19.16 4.27
N GLY A 445 -27.23 18.20 5.06
CA GLY A 445 -27.67 16.86 4.64
C GLY A 445 -29.10 16.78 4.11
N LEU A 446 -29.89 17.85 4.14
CA LEU A 446 -31.23 17.85 3.52
C LEU A 446 -31.12 18.08 2.00
N GLU A 447 -32.05 17.48 1.25
CA GLU A 447 -32.12 17.69 -0.20
C GLU A 447 -32.37 19.17 -0.52
N LYS A 448 -31.67 19.65 -1.52
CA LYS A 448 -31.70 21.04 -1.97
C LYS A 448 -32.19 21.14 -3.41
N ASP A 449 -32.89 22.21 -3.68
CA ASP A 449 -33.20 22.58 -5.06
C ASP A 449 -31.92 22.79 -5.87
N VAL A 450 -31.89 22.25 -7.07
CA VAL A 450 -30.72 22.16 -7.93
C VAL A 450 -30.09 23.52 -8.27
N GLU A 451 -30.90 24.58 -8.35
CA GLU A 451 -30.45 25.92 -8.73
C GLU A 451 -30.33 26.89 -7.55
N SER A 452 -31.36 26.91 -6.69
CA SER A 452 -31.45 27.87 -5.60
C SER A 452 -30.75 27.39 -4.30
N GLY A 453 -30.51 26.09 -4.16
CA GLY A 453 -29.97 25.48 -2.93
C GLY A 453 -30.91 25.58 -1.72
N HIS A 454 -32.16 25.97 -1.87
CA HIS A 454 -33.16 25.91 -0.81
C HIS A 454 -33.59 24.46 -0.54
N ILE A 455 -34.06 24.18 0.68
CA ILE A 455 -34.59 22.84 0.99
C ILE A 455 -35.76 22.57 0.05
N SER A 456 -35.75 21.40 -0.58
CA SER A 456 -36.76 20.97 -1.53
C SER A 456 -37.27 19.56 -1.16
N TYR A 457 -38.58 19.39 -1.16
CA TYR A 457 -39.27 18.10 -1.05
C TYR A 457 -39.98 17.75 -2.38
N ASP A 458 -39.65 18.49 -3.45
CA ASP A 458 -40.19 18.27 -4.78
C ASP A 458 -39.62 16.97 -5.37
N PRO A 459 -40.47 16.01 -5.81
CA PRO A 459 -40.00 14.72 -6.32
C PRO A 459 -39.21 14.85 -7.62
N ASP A 460 -39.56 15.80 -8.50
CA ASP A 460 -38.83 15.99 -9.76
C ASP A 460 -37.44 16.60 -9.50
N ASN A 461 -37.33 17.47 -8.50
CA ASN A 461 -36.04 17.98 -8.06
C ASN A 461 -35.17 16.88 -7.43
N HIS A 462 -35.76 15.99 -6.66
CA HIS A 462 -35.01 14.85 -6.09
C HIS A 462 -34.44 13.95 -7.18
N GLN A 463 -35.21 13.65 -8.23
CA GLN A 463 -34.71 12.91 -9.38
C GLN A 463 -33.55 13.64 -10.07
N ARG A 464 -33.70 14.95 -10.33
CA ARG A 464 -32.63 15.76 -10.94
C ARG A 464 -31.35 15.79 -10.11
N MET A 465 -31.48 15.88 -8.79
CA MET A 465 -30.31 15.87 -7.90
C MET A 465 -29.62 14.51 -7.87
N THR A 466 -30.38 13.42 -7.96
CA THR A 466 -29.83 12.06 -8.09
C THR A 466 -29.08 11.88 -9.40
N ASP A 467 -29.69 12.29 -10.52
CA ASP A 467 -29.06 12.26 -11.85
C ASP A 467 -27.79 13.13 -11.89
N LEU A 468 -27.82 14.30 -11.25
CA LEU A 468 -26.67 15.20 -11.16
C LEU A 468 -25.50 14.57 -10.39
N ARG A 469 -25.75 13.89 -9.28
CA ARG A 469 -24.70 13.19 -8.50
C ARG A 469 -24.06 12.10 -9.34
N GLN A 470 -24.86 11.33 -10.10
CA GLN A 470 -24.36 10.31 -11.00
C GLN A 470 -23.54 10.94 -12.14
N ALA A 471 -24.09 11.94 -12.82
CA ALA A 471 -23.41 12.64 -13.91
C ALA A 471 -22.10 13.29 -13.46
N LYS A 472 -22.02 13.79 -12.22
CA LYS A 472 -20.80 14.36 -11.65
C LYS A 472 -19.68 13.32 -11.55
N VAL A 473 -19.98 12.11 -11.12
CA VAL A 473 -18.99 11.01 -11.06
C VAL A 473 -18.61 10.55 -12.47
N GLU A 474 -19.58 10.42 -13.37
CA GLU A 474 -19.31 10.07 -14.78
C GLU A 474 -18.43 11.11 -15.49
N ALA A 475 -18.64 12.39 -15.20
CA ALA A 475 -17.82 13.49 -15.75
C ALA A 475 -16.34 13.40 -15.37
N VAL A 476 -15.98 12.69 -14.29
CA VAL A 476 -14.56 12.44 -13.94
C VAL A 476 -13.84 11.75 -15.11
N ALA A 477 -14.52 10.88 -15.87
CA ALA A 477 -13.93 10.18 -17.01
C ALA A 477 -13.48 11.11 -18.16
N ASP A 478 -13.92 12.39 -18.17
CA ASP A 478 -13.46 13.41 -19.13
C ASP A 478 -12.11 14.04 -18.73
N PHE A 479 -11.64 13.81 -17.50
CA PHE A 479 -10.48 14.47 -16.89
C PHE A 479 -9.41 13.49 -16.42
N ILE A 480 -9.61 12.19 -16.62
CA ILE A 480 -8.62 11.15 -16.35
C ILE A 480 -7.98 10.68 -17.66
N PRO A 481 -6.75 10.13 -17.62
CA PRO A 481 -6.11 9.61 -18.80
C PRO A 481 -6.87 8.43 -19.41
N GLU A 482 -6.70 8.22 -20.71
CA GLU A 482 -7.10 6.98 -21.36
C GLU A 482 -6.30 5.81 -20.78
N GLN A 483 -6.94 4.62 -20.76
CA GLN A 483 -6.26 3.41 -20.34
C GLN A 483 -5.23 2.98 -21.37
N GLU A 484 -4.03 2.73 -20.91
CA GLU A 484 -2.92 2.21 -21.72
C GLU A 484 -2.58 0.77 -21.31
N MET A 485 -1.82 0.09 -22.18
CA MET A 485 -1.22 -1.21 -21.88
C MET A 485 -0.03 -1.03 -20.93
N GLU A 486 0.06 -1.87 -19.91
CA GLU A 486 1.24 -1.94 -19.04
C GLU A 486 2.31 -2.88 -19.63
N HIS A 487 1.90 -3.87 -20.44
CA HIS A 487 2.76 -4.81 -21.11
C HIS A 487 2.06 -5.44 -22.31
N GLY A 488 2.86 -5.82 -23.34
CA GLY A 488 2.39 -6.55 -24.52
C GLY A 488 1.68 -5.67 -25.55
N ASP A 489 1.04 -6.32 -26.51
CA ASP A 489 0.32 -5.67 -27.61
C ASP A 489 -1.08 -5.23 -27.15
N ASP A 490 -1.70 -4.31 -27.90
CA ASP A 490 -3.04 -3.78 -27.63
C ASP A 490 -4.17 -4.62 -28.25
N HIS A 491 -3.87 -5.83 -28.70
CA HIS A 491 -4.82 -6.82 -29.28
C HIS A 491 -4.24 -8.23 -29.15
N GLY A 492 -5.07 -9.27 -29.23
CA GLY A 492 -4.61 -10.66 -29.20
C GLY A 492 -5.62 -11.62 -28.56
N ASP A 493 -5.17 -12.83 -28.29
CA ASP A 493 -6.01 -13.91 -27.75
C ASP A 493 -6.39 -13.71 -26.28
N LEU A 494 -5.47 -13.14 -25.48
CA LEU A 494 -5.65 -12.98 -24.03
C LEU A 494 -5.02 -11.69 -23.52
N VAL A 495 -5.81 -10.98 -22.68
CA VAL A 495 -5.30 -9.89 -21.84
C VAL A 495 -5.59 -10.19 -20.36
N VAL A 496 -4.61 -9.89 -19.51
CA VAL A 496 -4.80 -9.91 -18.05
C VAL A 496 -5.19 -8.50 -17.60
N VAL A 497 -6.21 -8.38 -16.75
CA VAL A 497 -6.65 -7.10 -16.19
C VAL A 497 -6.47 -7.14 -14.68
N GLY A 498 -5.60 -6.27 -14.15
CA GLY A 498 -5.34 -6.13 -12.72
C GLY A 498 -5.79 -4.80 -12.15
N TRP A 499 -5.79 -4.69 -10.82
CA TRP A 499 -5.97 -3.46 -10.07
C TRP A 499 -5.30 -3.55 -8.69
N GLY A 500 -4.99 -2.41 -8.08
CA GLY A 500 -4.39 -2.38 -6.75
C GLY A 500 -3.07 -3.16 -6.70
N SER A 501 -2.75 -3.77 -5.57
CA SER A 501 -1.47 -4.46 -5.33
C SER A 501 -1.26 -5.75 -6.13
N THR A 502 -2.20 -6.17 -6.98
CA THR A 502 -1.96 -7.26 -7.94
C THR A 502 -1.05 -6.86 -9.11
N TYR A 503 -0.72 -5.57 -9.24
CA TYR A 503 0.15 -5.05 -10.30
C TYR A 503 1.44 -5.85 -10.45
N GLY A 504 2.25 -5.90 -9.38
CA GLY A 504 3.58 -6.48 -9.43
C GLY A 504 3.61 -7.95 -9.86
N PRO A 505 2.85 -8.84 -9.21
CA PRO A 505 2.79 -10.25 -9.61
C PRO A 505 2.27 -10.47 -11.03
N ILE A 506 1.23 -9.71 -11.46
CA ILE A 506 0.69 -9.83 -12.83
C ILE A 506 1.71 -9.34 -13.86
N TYR A 507 2.37 -8.21 -13.62
CA TYR A 507 3.40 -7.69 -14.52
C TYR A 507 4.53 -8.69 -14.78
N GLN A 508 5.03 -9.35 -13.71
CA GLN A 508 6.07 -10.37 -13.86
C GLN A 508 5.55 -11.62 -14.60
N ALA A 509 4.35 -12.08 -14.29
CA ALA A 509 3.74 -13.22 -14.96
C ALA A 509 3.51 -12.92 -16.45
N ALA A 510 3.02 -11.72 -16.78
CA ALA A 510 2.80 -11.26 -18.15
C ALA A 510 4.13 -11.21 -18.96
N ARG A 511 5.21 -10.71 -18.35
CA ARG A 511 6.55 -10.73 -18.98
C ARG A 511 7.06 -12.15 -19.26
N ILE A 512 6.86 -13.08 -18.33
CA ILE A 512 7.30 -14.49 -18.47
C ILE A 512 6.53 -15.19 -19.58
N THR A 513 5.21 -14.96 -19.66
CA THR A 513 4.33 -15.63 -20.64
C THR A 513 4.23 -14.89 -21.97
N GLY A 514 4.69 -13.64 -22.05
CA GLY A 514 4.49 -12.77 -23.22
C GLY A 514 3.05 -12.31 -23.39
N THR A 515 2.23 -12.34 -22.34
CA THR A 515 0.80 -12.02 -22.39
C THR A 515 0.57 -10.52 -22.17
N SER A 516 -0.42 -9.96 -22.85
CA SER A 516 -0.82 -8.56 -22.70
C SER A 516 -1.41 -8.28 -21.31
N PHE A 517 -1.10 -7.09 -20.76
CA PHE A 517 -1.53 -6.70 -19.42
C PHE A 517 -2.03 -5.26 -19.38
N VAL A 518 -3.17 -5.06 -18.72
CA VAL A 518 -3.81 -3.76 -18.40
C VAL A 518 -3.97 -3.65 -16.89
N HIS A 519 -3.64 -2.49 -16.32
CA HIS A 519 -3.83 -2.24 -14.90
C HIS A 519 -4.72 -1.02 -14.65
N LEU A 520 -5.77 -1.20 -13.86
CA LEU A 520 -6.76 -0.16 -13.59
C LEU A 520 -6.41 0.60 -12.30
N ARG A 521 -6.15 1.90 -12.45
CA ARG A 521 -6.01 2.86 -11.34
C ARG A 521 -7.31 3.61 -11.07
N HIS A 522 -8.11 3.85 -12.12
CA HIS A 522 -9.44 4.47 -12.04
C HIS A 522 -10.50 3.38 -12.15
N ILE A 523 -11.23 3.14 -11.05
CA ILE A 523 -12.19 2.04 -10.97
C ILE A 523 -13.63 2.52 -11.12
N ASN A 524 -13.94 3.71 -10.61
CA ASN A 524 -15.24 4.35 -10.76
C ASN A 524 -15.07 5.87 -10.89
N PRO A 525 -15.34 6.48 -12.05
CA PRO A 525 -15.69 5.81 -13.30
C PRO A 525 -14.48 5.09 -13.91
N LEU A 526 -14.76 4.15 -14.82
CA LEU A 526 -13.75 3.53 -15.67
C LEU A 526 -13.28 4.51 -16.76
N PRO A 527 -12.03 4.41 -17.26
CA PRO A 527 -11.57 5.15 -18.43
C PRO A 527 -12.45 4.87 -19.65
N LYS A 528 -12.75 5.93 -20.44
CA LYS A 528 -13.72 5.85 -21.54
C LYS A 528 -13.36 4.84 -22.63
N ASN A 529 -12.08 4.69 -22.93
CA ASN A 529 -11.59 3.80 -23.96
C ASN A 529 -11.46 2.32 -23.52
N LEU A 530 -11.65 2.03 -22.22
CA LEU A 530 -11.38 0.70 -21.66
C LEU A 530 -12.20 -0.41 -22.36
N GLY A 531 -13.49 -0.17 -22.62
CA GLY A 531 -14.34 -1.14 -23.29
C GLY A 531 -13.88 -1.47 -24.72
N GLU A 532 -13.43 -0.47 -25.47
CA GLU A 532 -12.85 -0.65 -26.81
C GLU A 532 -11.51 -1.39 -26.73
N LEU A 533 -10.63 -1.01 -25.82
CA LEU A 533 -9.33 -1.64 -25.62
C LEU A 533 -9.47 -3.13 -25.30
N LEU A 534 -10.31 -3.47 -24.31
CA LEU A 534 -10.54 -4.87 -23.92
C LEU A 534 -11.28 -5.68 -24.99
N GLY A 535 -12.10 -5.04 -25.81
CA GLY A 535 -12.82 -5.67 -26.93
C GLY A 535 -11.92 -6.13 -28.08
N ARG A 536 -10.63 -5.79 -28.06
CA ARG A 536 -9.63 -6.23 -29.04
C ARG A 536 -9.00 -7.59 -28.71
N PHE A 537 -9.43 -8.20 -27.59
CA PHE A 537 -8.94 -9.49 -27.10
C PHE A 537 -10.07 -10.53 -27.07
N ASP A 538 -9.74 -11.77 -27.39
CA ASP A 538 -10.71 -12.88 -27.36
C ASP A 538 -11.07 -13.28 -25.93
N LYS A 539 -10.11 -13.19 -25.00
CA LYS A 539 -10.26 -13.55 -23.59
C LYS A 539 -9.71 -12.46 -22.68
N ILE A 540 -10.34 -12.29 -21.53
CA ILE A 540 -9.95 -11.35 -20.50
C ILE A 540 -9.84 -12.11 -19.18
N LEU A 541 -8.66 -12.20 -18.60
CA LEU A 541 -8.40 -12.83 -17.29
C LEU A 541 -8.31 -11.76 -16.21
N VAL A 542 -9.02 -11.93 -15.09
CA VAL A 542 -9.04 -10.96 -13.98
C VAL A 542 -8.61 -11.64 -12.68
N PRO A 543 -7.32 -11.56 -12.32
CA PRO A 543 -6.85 -12.00 -11.00
C PRO A 543 -7.20 -10.99 -9.90
N GLU A 544 -7.88 -11.46 -8.84
CA GLU A 544 -8.31 -10.61 -7.72
C GLU A 544 -8.07 -11.28 -6.37
N MET A 545 -7.67 -10.49 -5.37
CA MET A 545 -7.59 -10.96 -3.98
C MET A 545 -8.95 -10.80 -3.26
N ASN A 546 -10.02 -11.18 -3.95
CA ASN A 546 -11.42 -11.21 -3.49
C ASN A 546 -12.22 -12.23 -4.34
N ASN A 547 -13.53 -12.30 -4.18
CA ASN A 547 -14.41 -13.21 -4.92
C ASN A 547 -14.97 -12.61 -6.23
N GLY A 548 -14.14 -11.93 -7.04
CA GLY A 548 -14.54 -11.45 -8.37
C GLY A 548 -15.31 -10.14 -8.35
N GLN A 549 -14.93 -9.18 -7.49
CA GLN A 549 -15.63 -7.90 -7.36
C GLN A 549 -15.40 -7.00 -8.57
N LEU A 550 -14.16 -6.89 -9.08
CA LEU A 550 -13.88 -6.16 -10.33
C LEU A 550 -14.48 -6.90 -11.53
N THR A 551 -14.35 -8.23 -11.58
CA THR A 551 -14.98 -9.05 -12.62
C THR A 551 -16.48 -8.73 -12.77
N THR A 552 -17.20 -8.61 -11.65
CA THR A 552 -18.62 -8.23 -11.64
C THR A 552 -18.84 -6.80 -12.13
N LEU A 553 -18.00 -5.86 -11.70
CA LEU A 553 -18.07 -4.46 -12.13
C LEU A 553 -17.86 -4.32 -13.64
N LEU A 554 -16.87 -5.03 -14.20
CA LEU A 554 -16.60 -5.02 -15.64
C LEU A 554 -17.76 -5.64 -16.45
N ARG A 555 -18.37 -6.70 -15.94
CA ARG A 555 -19.57 -7.29 -16.54
C ARG A 555 -20.74 -6.30 -16.58
N ASP A 556 -20.99 -5.63 -15.47
CA ASP A 556 -22.07 -4.64 -15.35
C ASP A 556 -21.85 -3.42 -16.25
N ARG A 557 -20.64 -2.86 -16.23
CA ARG A 557 -20.33 -1.57 -16.88
C ARG A 557 -20.01 -1.70 -18.38
N LEU A 558 -19.38 -2.79 -18.79
CA LEU A 558 -18.89 -2.97 -20.16
C LEU A 558 -19.62 -4.06 -20.93
N GLY A 559 -20.49 -4.86 -20.29
CA GLY A 559 -21.19 -5.97 -20.93
C GLY A 559 -20.27 -7.11 -21.40
N ILE A 560 -19.06 -7.22 -20.86
CA ILE A 560 -18.07 -8.26 -21.21
C ILE A 560 -18.17 -9.44 -20.24
N SER A 561 -17.50 -10.55 -20.58
CA SER A 561 -17.49 -11.78 -19.76
C SER A 561 -16.07 -12.20 -19.38
N PRO A 562 -15.43 -11.51 -18.43
CA PRO A 562 -14.08 -11.87 -18.00
C PRO A 562 -14.05 -13.23 -17.28
N VAL A 563 -12.91 -13.91 -17.38
CA VAL A 563 -12.58 -15.12 -16.63
C VAL A 563 -12.02 -14.69 -15.26
N PRO A 564 -12.64 -15.05 -14.14
CA PRO A 564 -12.15 -14.70 -12.82
C PRO A 564 -11.03 -15.65 -12.37
N PHE A 565 -9.98 -15.12 -11.74
CA PHE A 565 -9.02 -15.90 -10.98
C PHE A 565 -8.93 -15.34 -9.55
N ASN A 566 -9.66 -15.95 -8.64
CA ASN A 566 -9.90 -15.40 -7.31
C ASN A 566 -9.02 -16.08 -6.24
N LYS A 567 -8.36 -15.26 -5.39
CA LYS A 567 -7.59 -15.73 -4.25
C LYS A 567 -7.96 -14.96 -2.98
N VAL A 568 -8.57 -15.63 -2.01
CA VAL A 568 -8.93 -15.05 -0.70
C VAL A 568 -8.13 -15.76 0.37
N ALA A 569 -6.87 -15.37 0.57
CA ALA A 569 -5.93 -16.06 1.43
C ALA A 569 -5.15 -15.13 2.39
N GLY A 570 -5.43 -13.83 2.36
CA GLY A 570 -4.69 -12.84 3.13
C GLY A 570 -3.21 -12.72 2.72
N GLN A 571 -2.89 -13.08 1.49
CA GLN A 571 -1.54 -13.08 0.92
C GLN A 571 -1.58 -12.65 -0.56
N PRO A 572 -0.55 -11.95 -1.07
CA PRO A 572 -0.43 -11.63 -2.48
C PRO A 572 -0.42 -12.90 -3.36
N PHE A 573 -0.71 -12.72 -4.64
CA PHE A 573 -0.46 -13.75 -5.64
C PHE A 573 1.03 -14.07 -5.74
N ARG A 574 1.33 -15.35 -6.00
CA ARG A 574 2.65 -15.76 -6.46
C ARG A 574 2.72 -15.62 -7.99
N ILE A 575 3.90 -15.30 -8.49
CA ILE A 575 4.14 -15.23 -9.95
C ILE A 575 3.81 -16.57 -10.61
N SER A 576 4.23 -17.68 -10.00
CA SER A 576 3.99 -19.04 -10.48
C SER A 576 2.50 -19.42 -10.56
N GLU A 577 1.67 -18.94 -9.62
CA GLU A 577 0.21 -19.16 -9.66
C GLU A 577 -0.39 -18.47 -10.89
N LEU A 578 0.03 -17.25 -11.17
CA LEU A 578 -0.46 -16.45 -12.31
C LEU A 578 0.04 -16.99 -13.64
N VAL A 579 1.30 -17.40 -13.74
CA VAL A 579 1.86 -18.04 -14.94
C VAL A 579 1.06 -19.30 -15.29
N ALA A 580 0.83 -20.18 -14.31
CA ALA A 580 0.06 -21.40 -14.52
C ALA A 580 -1.37 -21.13 -14.99
N GLU A 581 -2.03 -20.11 -14.43
CA GLU A 581 -3.40 -19.75 -14.83
C GLU A 581 -3.45 -19.09 -16.21
N ILE A 582 -2.51 -18.21 -16.53
CA ILE A 582 -2.40 -17.61 -17.87
C ILE A 582 -2.22 -18.71 -18.94
N GLU A 583 -1.32 -19.66 -18.69
CA GLU A 583 -1.09 -20.79 -19.60
C GLU A 583 -2.34 -21.68 -19.73
N HIS A 584 -3.03 -21.96 -18.63
CA HIS A 584 -4.27 -22.74 -18.63
C HIS A 584 -5.37 -22.08 -19.48
N VAL A 585 -5.62 -20.78 -19.26
CA VAL A 585 -6.65 -20.03 -20.01
C VAL A 585 -6.25 -19.90 -21.49
N SER A 586 -4.96 -19.67 -21.80
CA SER A 586 -4.47 -19.60 -23.17
C SER A 586 -4.66 -20.93 -23.91
N ALA A 587 -4.43 -22.06 -23.26
CA ALA A 587 -4.61 -23.40 -23.84
C ALA A 587 -6.09 -23.80 -24.05
N GLY A 588 -7.07 -22.96 -23.68
CA GLY A 588 -8.49 -23.26 -23.82
C GLY A 588 -9.07 -24.11 -22.71
N GLY A 589 -8.47 -24.05 -21.52
CA GLY A 589 -9.01 -24.68 -20.30
C GLY A 589 -10.47 -24.26 -20.02
N PRO A 590 -11.27 -25.10 -19.33
CA PRO A 590 -12.65 -24.78 -19.01
C PRO A 590 -12.73 -23.47 -18.19
N GLN A 591 -13.68 -22.61 -18.59
CA GLN A 591 -13.99 -21.33 -17.94
C GLN A 591 -14.71 -21.52 -16.60
#